data_dfe208d9ae779957057d5dbb7f1b751e
#
_entry.id   dfe208d9ae779957057d5dbb7f1b751e
#
_cell.length_a   1.000
_cell.length_b   1.000
_cell.length_c   1.000
_cell.angle_alpha   90.00
_cell.angle_beta   90.00
_cell.angle_gamma   90.00
#
_symmetry.space_group_name_H-M   'P 1'
#
loop_
_entity.id
_entity.type
_entity.pdbx_description
1 polymer ?
#
loop_
_entity_poly.entity_id
_entity_poly.type
_entity_poly.pdbx_seq_one_letter_code
_entity_poly.pdbx_strand_id
1 'polypeptide(L)'
;MVKIVDNFSHNQNYYPETNKRKYITIHETANTGVGADADAHANFINNGASETWHYSVDDKKAVCHYYHTTSCWAAGTYKGNTQSIQIEMCINSDGNYSKTLQNTIELVRKIMKEENISADYVVQHHFWSGKHCPTLLREGNSGMNWEQFIAGVKGEKVESKKPSKKDVPNGWDGVNKHGTIYKKEKGTFIVGSKEIETRIGSPFTSVKSGGFVQPKQEIDYDWVSLQDGYVWIQLENNKGLQEFVPVRTWNSKTGEVGKAWGDFKWQNY
;
A
#
# COMPACT_ATOMS: atom_id res chain seq x y z
N MET A 1 -18.13 -10.35 3.21
CA MET A 1 -18.55 -9.24 2.33
C MET A 1 -18.23 -7.94 3.04
N VAL A 2 -17.62 -6.98 2.34
CA VAL A 2 -17.27 -5.68 2.92
C VAL A 2 -18.54 -4.94 3.38
N LYS A 3 -18.46 -4.32 4.56
CA LYS A 3 -19.53 -3.45 5.07
C LYS A 3 -19.51 -2.16 4.27
N ILE A 4 -20.63 -1.79 3.65
CA ILE A 4 -20.79 -0.50 2.96
C ILE A 4 -21.64 0.41 3.83
N VAL A 5 -21.21 1.67 3.96
CA VAL A 5 -21.91 2.71 4.72
C VAL A 5 -22.12 3.89 3.78
N ASP A 6 -23.37 4.28 3.62
CA ASP A 6 -23.74 5.46 2.83
C ASP A 6 -23.48 6.73 3.67
N ASN A 7 -22.66 7.61 3.13
CA ASN A 7 -22.39 8.93 3.66
C ASN A 7 -22.29 9.91 2.49
N PHE A 8 -23.47 10.16 1.87
CA PHE A 8 -23.56 11.00 0.67
C PHE A 8 -23.11 12.42 0.96
N SER A 9 -22.16 12.88 0.15
CA SER A 9 -21.54 14.16 0.33
C SER A 9 -22.43 15.32 -0.13
N HIS A 10 -22.32 16.44 0.59
CA HIS A 10 -22.90 17.72 0.21
C HIS A 10 -21.94 18.58 -0.64
N ASN A 11 -20.70 18.12 -0.84
CA ASN A 11 -19.74 18.80 -1.69
C ASN A 11 -20.23 18.75 -3.16
N GLN A 12 -20.28 19.91 -3.82
CA GLN A 12 -20.81 20.08 -5.17
C GLN A 12 -19.74 20.04 -6.28
N ASN A 13 -18.50 19.66 -5.96
CA ASN A 13 -17.47 19.43 -6.97
C ASN A 13 -17.69 18.11 -7.72
N TYR A 14 -18.84 18.02 -8.40
CA TYR A 14 -19.29 16.87 -9.17
C TYR A 14 -20.33 17.28 -10.21
N TYR A 15 -20.61 16.40 -11.17
CA TYR A 15 -21.76 16.54 -12.08
C TYR A 15 -22.72 15.37 -11.90
N PRO A 16 -23.94 15.60 -11.40
CA PRO A 16 -24.92 14.53 -11.21
C PRO A 16 -25.34 13.93 -12.55
N GLU A 17 -25.65 12.63 -12.54
CA GLU A 17 -26.20 11.86 -13.68
C GLU A 17 -25.43 11.93 -15.00
N THR A 18 -24.14 12.28 -14.95
CA THR A 18 -23.29 12.42 -16.14
C THR A 18 -22.29 11.29 -16.33
N ASN A 19 -22.09 10.42 -15.31
CA ASN A 19 -21.13 9.31 -15.38
C ASN A 19 -21.70 8.16 -16.23
N LYS A 20 -20.94 7.76 -17.24
CA LYS A 20 -21.30 6.65 -18.15
C LYS A 20 -21.05 5.27 -17.56
N ARG A 21 -20.40 5.16 -16.41
CA ARG A 21 -20.12 3.91 -15.66
C ARG A 21 -19.53 2.80 -16.53
N LYS A 22 -18.54 3.13 -17.36
CA LYS A 22 -17.87 2.16 -18.24
C LYS A 22 -16.69 1.48 -17.56
N TYR A 23 -16.09 2.15 -16.58
CA TYR A 23 -14.88 1.74 -15.90
C TYR A 23 -15.06 1.79 -14.38
N ILE A 24 -14.21 1.06 -13.68
CA ILE A 24 -13.96 1.24 -12.26
C ILE A 24 -12.49 1.63 -12.12
N THR A 25 -12.22 2.78 -11.52
CA THR A 25 -10.85 3.27 -11.32
C THR A 25 -10.41 3.12 -9.87
N ILE A 26 -9.26 2.51 -9.70
CA ILE A 26 -8.64 2.26 -8.40
C ILE A 26 -7.56 3.31 -8.15
N HIS A 27 -7.64 3.91 -6.95
CA HIS A 27 -6.71 4.91 -6.43
C HIS A 27 -6.19 4.49 -5.06
N GLU A 28 -5.19 5.20 -4.59
CA GLU A 28 -4.74 5.24 -3.19
C GLU A 28 -4.74 6.68 -2.71
N THR A 29 -5.21 6.90 -1.50
CA THR A 29 -5.40 8.25 -0.91
C THR A 29 -4.10 9.05 -0.73
N ALA A 30 -2.94 8.42 -0.90
CA ALA A 30 -1.61 9.00 -0.65
C ALA A 30 -1.46 9.62 0.77
N ASN A 31 -2.36 9.28 1.70
CA ASN A 31 -2.38 9.78 3.07
C ASN A 31 -2.05 8.64 4.05
N THR A 32 -0.82 8.64 4.58
CA THR A 32 -0.34 7.65 5.55
C THR A 32 -0.55 8.07 7.01
N GLY A 33 -1.17 9.22 7.25
CA GLY A 33 -1.44 9.74 8.59
C GLY A 33 -2.23 8.75 9.45
N VAL A 34 -1.98 8.74 10.77
CA VAL A 34 -2.79 8.00 11.74
C VAL A 34 -4.22 8.52 11.69
N GLY A 35 -5.21 7.61 11.62
CA GLY A 35 -6.62 7.96 11.53
C GLY A 35 -7.08 8.44 10.15
N ALA A 36 -6.24 8.39 9.09
CA ALA A 36 -6.64 8.72 7.73
C ALA A 36 -7.44 7.56 7.08
N ASP A 37 -8.49 7.12 7.76
CA ASP A 37 -9.40 6.05 7.37
C ASP A 37 -10.53 6.54 6.42
N ALA A 38 -11.48 5.67 6.11
CA ALA A 38 -12.58 5.99 5.20
C ALA A 38 -13.50 7.11 5.73
N ASP A 39 -13.67 7.23 7.06
CA ASP A 39 -14.46 8.32 7.65
C ASP A 39 -13.72 9.66 7.57
N ALA A 40 -12.42 9.67 7.80
CA ALA A 40 -11.61 10.87 7.65
C ALA A 40 -11.68 11.42 6.21
N HIS A 41 -11.64 10.52 5.22
CA HIS A 41 -11.77 10.92 3.82
C HIS A 41 -13.20 11.35 3.44
N ALA A 42 -14.24 10.78 4.07
CA ALA A 42 -15.60 11.29 3.94
C ALA A 42 -15.73 12.74 4.48
N ASN A 43 -15.14 13.00 5.64
CA ASN A 43 -15.09 14.35 6.21
C ASN A 43 -14.30 15.31 5.32
N PHE A 44 -13.16 14.86 4.75
CA PHE A 44 -12.38 15.68 3.82
C PHE A 44 -13.22 16.11 2.60
N ILE A 45 -13.95 15.18 1.97
CA ILE A 45 -14.84 15.51 0.86
C ILE A 45 -15.93 16.49 1.31
N ASN A 46 -16.58 16.25 2.44
CA ASN A 46 -17.68 17.08 2.96
C ASN A 46 -17.23 18.51 3.34
N ASN A 47 -15.96 18.68 3.67
CA ASN A 47 -15.38 19.98 3.96
C ASN A 47 -14.93 20.77 2.71
N GLY A 48 -15.40 20.38 1.52
CA GLY A 48 -15.22 21.16 0.29
C GLY A 48 -13.91 20.83 -0.46
N ALA A 49 -13.47 19.58 -0.41
CA ALA A 49 -12.35 19.12 -1.24
C ALA A 49 -12.55 19.44 -2.71
N SER A 50 -11.47 19.76 -3.43
CA SER A 50 -11.48 19.97 -4.88
C SER A 50 -11.64 18.65 -5.64
N GLU A 51 -11.11 17.57 -5.07
CA GLU A 51 -11.24 16.21 -5.59
C GLU A 51 -12.44 15.51 -4.96
N THR A 52 -13.14 14.72 -5.77
CA THR A 52 -14.29 13.92 -5.34
C THR A 52 -14.22 12.53 -5.94
N TRP A 53 -14.73 11.52 -5.21
CA TRP A 53 -14.75 10.11 -5.64
C TRP A 53 -15.94 9.37 -5.02
N HIS A 54 -16.25 8.17 -5.53
CA HIS A 54 -17.45 7.45 -5.12
C HIS A 54 -17.30 6.70 -3.80
N TYR A 55 -16.14 6.10 -3.55
CA TYR A 55 -15.91 5.28 -2.37
C TYR A 55 -14.55 5.53 -1.76
N SER A 56 -14.50 5.67 -0.43
CA SER A 56 -13.29 5.45 0.37
C SER A 56 -13.36 4.08 1.02
N VAL A 57 -12.29 3.29 0.94
CA VAL A 57 -12.24 1.93 1.49
C VAL A 57 -11.08 1.82 2.46
N ASP A 58 -11.35 1.31 3.66
CA ASP A 58 -10.36 0.97 4.67
C ASP A 58 -10.43 -0.52 5.07
N ASP A 59 -9.71 -0.90 6.10
CA ASP A 59 -9.69 -2.27 6.62
C ASP A 59 -10.97 -2.71 7.34
N LYS A 60 -11.91 -1.78 7.59
CA LYS A 60 -13.16 -2.02 8.32
C LYS A 60 -14.38 -1.96 7.43
N LYS A 61 -14.39 -1.06 6.44
CA LYS A 61 -15.57 -0.74 5.63
C LYS A 61 -15.24 -0.03 4.32
N ALA A 62 -16.27 0.17 3.51
CA ALA A 62 -16.32 1.12 2.41
C ALA A 62 -17.35 2.21 2.73
N VAL A 63 -17.01 3.47 2.54
CA VAL A 63 -17.93 4.62 2.67
C VAL A 63 -18.29 5.11 1.28
N CYS A 64 -19.58 5.13 0.96
CA CYS A 64 -20.11 5.62 -0.30
C CYS A 64 -20.44 7.12 -0.19
N HIS A 65 -19.86 7.93 -1.09
CA HIS A 65 -19.99 9.39 -1.07
C HIS A 65 -20.92 9.93 -2.14
N TYR A 66 -21.04 9.23 -3.29
CA TYR A 66 -21.86 9.63 -4.43
C TYR A 66 -22.48 8.43 -5.11
N TYR A 67 -23.62 8.65 -5.76
CA TYR A 67 -24.23 7.65 -6.66
C TYR A 67 -23.31 7.37 -7.85
N HIS A 68 -23.31 6.15 -8.37
CA HIS A 68 -22.49 5.77 -9.52
C HIS A 68 -22.76 6.61 -10.77
N THR A 69 -23.97 7.16 -10.89
CA THR A 69 -24.35 8.07 -11.97
C THR A 69 -23.68 9.42 -11.93
N THR A 70 -23.03 9.78 -10.83
CA THR A 70 -22.33 11.04 -10.63
C THR A 70 -20.95 11.01 -11.28
N SER A 71 -20.55 12.06 -11.99
CA SER A 71 -19.15 12.25 -12.41
C SER A 71 -18.37 12.90 -11.29
N CYS A 72 -17.31 12.22 -10.82
CA CYS A 72 -16.43 12.66 -9.74
C CYS A 72 -15.05 13.06 -10.29
N TRP A 73 -14.34 13.94 -9.54
CA TRP A 73 -13.11 14.60 -10.00
C TRP A 73 -11.85 13.99 -9.36
N ALA A 74 -11.49 12.75 -9.67
CA ALA A 74 -10.27 12.13 -9.13
C ALA A 74 -9.35 11.53 -10.21
N ALA A 75 -9.82 11.33 -11.45
CA ALA A 75 -9.03 10.64 -12.47
C ALA A 75 -8.06 11.56 -13.24
N GLY A 76 -8.07 12.86 -12.99
CA GLY A 76 -7.18 13.84 -13.65
C GLY A 76 -7.47 14.10 -15.12
N THR A 77 -8.50 13.49 -15.71
CA THR A 77 -8.94 13.71 -17.09
C THR A 77 -10.46 13.75 -17.17
N TYR A 78 -10.99 14.54 -18.12
CA TYR A 78 -12.43 14.60 -18.35
C TYR A 78 -13.04 13.20 -18.63
N LYS A 79 -12.36 12.40 -19.45
CA LYS A 79 -12.83 11.06 -19.82
C LYS A 79 -12.86 10.13 -18.58
N GLY A 80 -11.83 10.13 -17.77
CA GLY A 80 -11.76 9.35 -16.54
C GLY A 80 -12.84 9.76 -15.55
N ASN A 81 -13.05 11.08 -15.38
CA ASN A 81 -14.05 11.62 -14.46
C ASN A 81 -15.49 11.30 -14.86
N THR A 82 -15.80 11.28 -16.17
CA THR A 82 -17.17 11.09 -16.69
C THR A 82 -17.49 9.67 -17.14
N GLN A 83 -16.57 8.72 -17.05
CA GLN A 83 -16.78 7.34 -17.48
C GLN A 83 -16.45 6.30 -16.41
N SER A 84 -16.03 6.71 -15.21
CA SER A 84 -15.51 5.80 -14.22
C SER A 84 -16.16 5.97 -12.84
N ILE A 85 -16.44 4.84 -12.19
CA ILE A 85 -16.70 4.78 -10.75
C ILE A 85 -15.35 4.75 -10.06
N GLN A 86 -15.09 5.68 -9.14
CA GLN A 86 -13.78 5.93 -8.58
C GLN A 86 -13.71 5.47 -7.11
N ILE A 87 -12.71 4.68 -6.78
CA ILE A 87 -12.51 4.06 -5.46
C ILE A 87 -11.13 4.44 -4.93
N GLU A 88 -11.09 5.11 -3.80
CA GLU A 88 -9.88 5.45 -3.05
C GLU A 88 -9.63 4.44 -1.93
N MET A 89 -8.51 3.76 -1.98
CA MET A 89 -8.05 2.86 -0.93
C MET A 89 -7.26 3.65 0.11
N CYS A 90 -7.67 3.56 1.38
CA CYS A 90 -6.95 4.17 2.49
C CYS A 90 -5.64 3.43 2.75
N ILE A 91 -4.57 4.20 2.98
CA ILE A 91 -3.22 3.70 3.25
C ILE A 91 -2.67 4.21 4.58
N ASN A 92 -3.56 4.55 5.51
CA ASN A 92 -3.21 5.05 6.83
C ASN A 92 -2.35 4.05 7.61
N SER A 93 -1.35 4.57 8.33
CA SER A 93 -0.32 3.76 9.00
C SER A 93 -0.82 2.92 10.17
N ASP A 94 -1.98 3.24 10.73
CA ASP A 94 -2.67 2.48 11.79
C ASP A 94 -3.72 1.51 11.25
N GLY A 95 -3.95 1.47 9.92
CA GLY A 95 -4.83 0.53 9.24
C GLY A 95 -4.13 -0.76 8.80
N ASN A 96 -4.92 -1.73 8.36
CA ASN A 96 -4.44 -2.96 7.76
C ASN A 96 -4.65 -2.93 6.24
N TYR A 97 -3.66 -2.47 5.49
CA TYR A 97 -3.78 -2.31 4.04
C TYR A 97 -4.10 -3.62 3.29
N SER A 98 -3.58 -4.77 3.75
CA SER A 98 -3.95 -6.08 3.17
C SER A 98 -5.45 -6.36 3.30
N LYS A 99 -6.07 -5.93 4.40
CA LYS A 99 -7.51 -6.03 4.59
C LYS A 99 -8.27 -5.01 3.74
N THR A 100 -7.73 -3.79 3.60
CA THR A 100 -8.26 -2.76 2.67
C THR A 100 -8.31 -3.29 1.24
N LEU A 101 -7.25 -3.96 0.76
CA LEU A 101 -7.22 -4.59 -0.56
C LEU A 101 -8.32 -5.65 -0.71
N GLN A 102 -8.52 -6.52 0.29
CA GLN A 102 -9.58 -7.53 0.28
C GLN A 102 -10.97 -6.90 0.24
N ASN A 103 -11.21 -5.87 1.06
CA ASN A 103 -12.46 -5.13 1.08
C ASN A 103 -12.72 -4.42 -0.26
N THR A 104 -11.66 -3.88 -0.88
CA THR A 104 -11.76 -3.25 -2.20
C THR A 104 -12.10 -4.26 -3.29
N ILE A 105 -11.46 -5.45 -3.30
CA ILE A 105 -11.80 -6.53 -4.24
C ILE A 105 -13.27 -6.92 -4.11
N GLU A 106 -13.78 -7.05 -2.89
CA GLU A 106 -15.18 -7.40 -2.65
C GLU A 106 -16.13 -6.30 -3.14
N LEU A 107 -15.80 -5.02 -2.90
CA LEU A 107 -16.55 -3.87 -3.39
C LEU A 107 -16.56 -3.82 -4.93
N VAL A 108 -15.38 -3.96 -5.56
CA VAL A 108 -15.25 -3.96 -7.03
C VAL A 108 -16.11 -5.06 -7.65
N ARG A 109 -16.08 -6.28 -7.12
CA ARG A 109 -16.93 -7.38 -7.60
C ARG A 109 -18.42 -7.06 -7.51
N LYS A 110 -18.83 -6.42 -6.41
CA LYS A 110 -20.22 -5.98 -6.23
C LYS A 110 -20.58 -4.95 -7.30
N ILE A 111 -19.79 -3.92 -7.49
CA ILE A 111 -20.01 -2.85 -8.48
C ILE A 111 -20.03 -3.42 -9.90
N MET A 112 -19.07 -4.30 -10.24
CA MET A 112 -19.03 -4.98 -11.54
C MET A 112 -20.34 -5.69 -11.86
N LYS A 113 -20.91 -6.38 -10.87
CA LYS A 113 -22.21 -7.08 -11.03
C LYS A 113 -23.38 -6.10 -11.19
N GLU A 114 -23.40 -5.02 -10.40
CA GLU A 114 -24.49 -4.03 -10.40
C GLU A 114 -24.54 -3.19 -11.68
N GLU A 115 -23.35 -2.80 -12.17
CA GLU A 115 -23.20 -1.92 -13.34
C GLU A 115 -22.87 -2.67 -14.64
N ASN A 116 -22.81 -4.00 -14.58
CA ASN A 116 -22.44 -4.86 -15.71
C ASN A 116 -21.09 -4.49 -16.35
N ILE A 117 -20.08 -4.24 -15.49
CA ILE A 117 -18.71 -3.88 -15.90
C ILE A 117 -17.85 -5.14 -15.82
N SER A 118 -17.10 -5.49 -16.88
CA SER A 118 -16.16 -6.60 -16.83
C SER A 118 -14.87 -6.21 -16.13
N ALA A 119 -14.12 -7.21 -15.62
CA ALA A 119 -12.82 -6.99 -14.95
C ALA A 119 -11.78 -6.29 -15.85
N ASP A 120 -11.92 -6.36 -17.16
CA ASP A 120 -11.02 -5.70 -18.11
C ASP A 120 -11.18 -4.18 -18.12
N TYR A 121 -12.27 -3.68 -17.57
CA TYR A 121 -12.54 -2.25 -17.38
C TYR A 121 -12.29 -1.77 -15.95
N VAL A 122 -11.69 -2.61 -15.11
CA VAL A 122 -11.13 -2.20 -13.83
C VAL A 122 -9.71 -1.70 -14.09
N VAL A 123 -9.48 -0.41 -13.87
CA VAL A 123 -8.24 0.27 -14.28
C VAL A 123 -7.60 1.04 -13.12
N GLN A 124 -6.32 1.33 -13.25
CA GLN A 124 -5.58 2.20 -12.34
C GLN A 124 -5.81 3.67 -12.69
N HIS A 125 -5.66 4.60 -11.76
CA HIS A 125 -5.59 6.03 -12.06
C HIS A 125 -4.54 6.34 -13.15
N HIS A 126 -3.42 5.64 -13.13
CA HIS A 126 -2.37 5.73 -14.16
C HIS A 126 -2.88 5.59 -15.59
N PHE A 127 -3.91 4.77 -15.82
CA PHE A 127 -4.52 4.56 -17.15
C PHE A 127 -5.03 5.88 -17.77
N TRP A 128 -5.51 6.81 -16.94
CA TRP A 128 -6.11 8.07 -17.41
C TRP A 128 -5.10 9.19 -17.62
N SER A 129 -4.20 9.40 -16.66
CA SER A 129 -3.37 10.59 -16.59
C SER A 129 -1.86 10.30 -16.55
N GLY A 130 -1.46 9.02 -16.48
CA GLY A 130 -0.06 8.64 -16.26
C GLY A 130 0.43 8.82 -14.83
N LYS A 131 -0.41 9.32 -13.90
CA LYS A 131 -0.06 9.45 -12.48
C LYS A 131 0.33 8.09 -11.90
N HIS A 132 1.41 8.01 -11.13
CA HIS A 132 1.83 6.77 -10.46
C HIS A 132 0.91 6.44 -9.28
N CYS A 133 -0.32 6.03 -9.61
CA CYS A 133 -1.39 5.68 -8.65
C CYS A 133 -2.22 4.53 -9.21
N PRO A 134 -2.58 3.53 -8.38
CA PRO A 134 -2.28 3.32 -6.95
C PRO A 134 -0.83 2.88 -6.75
N THR A 135 -0.04 3.60 -5.95
CA THR A 135 1.41 3.41 -5.85
C THR A 135 1.80 2.07 -5.27
N LEU A 136 1.31 1.75 -4.07
CA LEU A 136 1.67 0.52 -3.35
C LEU A 136 1.26 -0.74 -4.12
N LEU A 137 0.07 -0.70 -4.72
CA LEU A 137 -0.46 -1.83 -5.49
C LEU A 137 0.29 -2.00 -6.81
N ARG A 138 0.73 -0.92 -7.46
CA ARG A 138 1.55 -0.96 -8.68
C ARG A 138 2.95 -1.51 -8.43
N GLU A 139 3.54 -1.14 -7.31
CA GLU A 139 4.87 -1.58 -6.91
C GLU A 139 4.88 -2.99 -6.31
N GLY A 140 3.72 -3.51 -5.91
CA GLY A 140 3.61 -4.81 -5.23
C GLY A 140 4.16 -4.80 -3.80
N ASN A 141 4.38 -3.61 -3.22
CA ASN A 141 5.06 -3.41 -1.95
C ASN A 141 4.20 -3.73 -0.71
N SER A 142 2.97 -4.18 -0.91
CA SER A 142 2.00 -4.44 0.16
C SER A 142 1.53 -5.89 0.23
N GLY A 143 2.29 -6.80 -0.36
CA GLY A 143 1.96 -8.24 -0.41
C GLY A 143 0.98 -8.63 -1.51
N MET A 144 0.56 -7.67 -2.35
CA MET A 144 -0.26 -7.88 -3.54
C MET A 144 0.15 -6.86 -4.60
N ASN A 145 0.28 -7.30 -5.86
CA ASN A 145 0.49 -6.43 -7.01
C ASN A 145 -0.81 -6.28 -7.83
N TRP A 146 -0.77 -5.46 -8.87
CA TRP A 146 -1.95 -5.19 -9.71
C TRP A 146 -2.54 -6.45 -10.36
N GLU A 147 -1.70 -7.35 -10.88
CA GLU A 147 -2.14 -8.60 -11.52
C GLU A 147 -2.86 -9.49 -10.52
N GLN A 148 -2.34 -9.59 -9.30
CA GLN A 148 -2.98 -10.35 -8.21
C GLN A 148 -4.29 -9.71 -7.76
N PHE A 149 -4.36 -8.36 -7.72
CA PHE A 149 -5.59 -7.65 -7.42
C PHE A 149 -6.66 -7.96 -8.47
N ILE A 150 -6.33 -7.90 -9.77
CA ILE A 150 -7.26 -8.24 -10.86
C ILE A 150 -7.65 -9.72 -10.83
N ALA A 151 -6.72 -10.63 -10.54
CA ALA A 151 -7.05 -12.05 -10.33
C ALA A 151 -8.07 -12.20 -9.18
N GLY A 152 -7.85 -11.49 -8.07
CA GLY A 152 -8.81 -11.39 -6.98
C GLY A 152 -10.17 -10.87 -7.44
N VAL A 153 -10.23 -9.81 -8.22
CA VAL A 153 -11.46 -9.26 -8.79
C VAL A 153 -12.19 -10.26 -9.69
N LYS A 154 -11.46 -11.03 -10.50
CA LYS A 154 -12.01 -12.10 -11.36
C LYS A 154 -12.51 -13.33 -10.59
N GLY A 155 -12.25 -13.43 -9.31
CA GLY A 155 -12.65 -14.58 -8.49
C GLY A 155 -11.64 -15.73 -8.51
N GLU A 156 -10.50 -15.52 -9.07
CA GLU A 156 -9.39 -16.47 -9.02
C GLU A 156 -8.83 -16.53 -7.59
N LYS A 157 -8.33 -17.68 -7.18
CA LYS A 157 -7.61 -17.76 -5.91
C LYS A 157 -6.36 -16.91 -6.00
N VAL A 158 -6.38 -15.75 -5.39
CA VAL A 158 -5.19 -14.95 -5.18
C VAL A 158 -4.39 -15.66 -4.09
N GLU A 159 -3.41 -16.42 -4.49
CA GLU A 159 -2.34 -16.75 -3.55
C GLU A 159 -1.62 -15.43 -3.29
N SER A 160 -1.94 -14.79 -2.15
CA SER A 160 -1.05 -13.77 -1.61
C SER A 160 0.30 -14.47 -1.49
N LYS A 161 1.28 -14.10 -2.30
CA LYS A 161 2.64 -14.60 -2.16
C LYS A 161 3.25 -13.99 -0.89
N LYS A 162 2.71 -14.36 0.28
CA LYS A 162 3.60 -14.44 1.43
C LYS A 162 4.68 -15.43 1.02
N PRO A 163 5.96 -15.07 1.13
CA PRO A 163 7.02 -16.01 0.85
C PRO A 163 6.69 -17.32 1.54
N SER A 164 6.61 -18.39 0.79
CA SER A 164 6.44 -19.73 1.33
C SER A 164 7.79 -20.22 1.83
N LYS A 165 7.83 -21.30 2.61
CA LYS A 165 9.12 -21.92 2.99
C LYS A 165 9.99 -22.27 1.79
N LYS A 166 9.39 -22.47 0.60
CA LYS A 166 10.11 -22.75 -0.66
C LYS A 166 10.77 -21.52 -1.28
N ASP A 167 10.30 -20.31 -0.93
CA ASP A 167 10.83 -19.04 -1.43
C ASP A 167 11.95 -18.49 -0.52
N VAL A 168 12.25 -19.19 0.59
CA VAL A 168 13.29 -18.80 1.54
C VAL A 168 14.64 -19.21 0.97
N PRO A 169 15.55 -18.26 0.68
CA PRO A 169 16.89 -18.58 0.17
C PRO A 169 17.70 -19.43 1.18
N ASN A 170 18.63 -20.22 0.69
CA ASN A 170 19.54 -20.97 1.56
C ASN A 170 20.27 -20.04 2.53
N GLY A 171 20.32 -20.41 3.80
CA GLY A 171 20.94 -19.62 4.87
C GLY A 171 20.02 -18.56 5.49
N TRP A 172 18.72 -18.54 5.15
CA TRP A 172 17.70 -17.75 5.81
C TRP A 172 16.80 -18.63 6.68
N ASP A 173 16.30 -18.07 7.80
CA ASP A 173 15.61 -18.86 8.84
C ASP A 173 14.13 -19.12 8.51
N GLY A 174 13.53 -18.32 7.63
CA GLY A 174 12.13 -18.52 7.24
C GLY A 174 11.38 -17.22 6.95
N VAL A 175 10.07 -17.25 7.24
CA VAL A 175 9.18 -16.10 7.09
C VAL A 175 8.68 -15.68 8.46
N ASN A 176 8.84 -14.41 8.82
CA ASN A 176 8.45 -13.87 10.12
C ASN A 176 6.96 -13.50 10.21
N LYS A 177 6.56 -12.96 11.37
CA LYS A 177 5.17 -12.52 11.62
C LYS A 177 4.65 -11.44 10.65
N HIS A 178 5.55 -10.66 10.04
CA HIS A 178 5.21 -9.64 9.05
C HIS A 178 5.04 -10.21 7.64
N GLY A 179 5.33 -11.51 7.45
CA GLY A 179 5.31 -12.14 6.12
C GLY A 179 6.56 -11.86 5.29
N THR A 180 7.67 -11.45 5.91
CA THR A 180 8.94 -11.17 5.26
C THR A 180 9.94 -12.30 5.49
N ILE A 181 10.82 -12.56 4.51
CA ILE A 181 11.94 -13.49 4.69
C ILE A 181 12.90 -12.88 5.72
N TYR A 182 13.35 -13.68 6.67
CA TYR A 182 14.20 -13.20 7.75
C TYR A 182 15.33 -14.15 8.09
N LYS A 183 16.35 -13.58 8.75
CA LYS A 183 17.46 -14.30 9.35
C LYS A 183 17.80 -13.66 10.72
N LYS A 184 18.06 -14.51 11.71
CA LYS A 184 18.67 -14.07 12.96
C LYS A 184 20.16 -13.86 12.71
N GLU A 185 20.60 -12.64 12.86
CA GLU A 185 21.99 -12.26 12.63
C GLU A 185 22.30 -11.05 13.51
N LYS A 186 23.32 -11.16 14.35
CA LYS A 186 23.75 -10.07 15.21
C LYS A 186 24.96 -9.35 14.63
N GLY A 187 24.92 -8.04 14.67
CA GLY A 187 25.99 -7.20 14.23
C GLY A 187 25.77 -5.74 14.56
N THR A 188 26.71 -4.91 14.21
CA THR A 188 26.60 -3.46 14.26
C THR A 188 26.72 -2.92 12.84
N PHE A 189 25.75 -2.14 12.40
CA PHE A 189 25.80 -1.41 11.14
C PHE A 189 26.23 0.04 11.40
N ILE A 190 27.23 0.52 10.69
CA ILE A 190 27.69 1.90 10.75
C ILE A 190 27.19 2.62 9.52
N VAL A 191 26.30 3.60 9.72
CA VAL A 191 25.70 4.38 8.63
C VAL A 191 26.79 5.10 7.84
N GLY A 192 26.73 5.00 6.53
CA GLY A 192 27.72 5.60 5.62
C GLY A 192 27.65 7.13 5.58
N SER A 193 27.82 7.71 4.41
CA SER A 193 27.93 9.18 4.25
C SER A 193 26.57 9.90 4.15
N LYS A 194 25.46 9.18 4.05
CA LYS A 194 24.11 9.75 3.94
C LYS A 194 23.21 9.20 5.03
N GLU A 195 22.28 10.02 5.50
CA GLU A 195 21.20 9.59 6.38
C GLU A 195 20.32 8.56 5.69
N ILE A 196 19.73 7.66 6.47
CA ILE A 196 18.84 6.60 5.98
C ILE A 196 17.50 6.73 6.71
N GLU A 197 16.42 6.79 5.95
CA GLU A 197 15.06 6.82 6.51
C GLU A 197 14.66 5.46 7.07
N THR A 198 14.14 5.45 8.28
CA THR A 198 13.69 4.24 8.99
C THR A 198 12.20 4.02 8.86
N ARG A 199 11.72 2.82 9.25
CA ARG A 199 10.29 2.46 9.27
C ARG A 199 9.92 1.87 10.63
N ILE A 200 8.72 2.22 11.13
CA ILE A 200 8.22 1.73 12.42
C ILE A 200 7.25 0.58 12.21
N GLY A 201 7.41 -0.49 12.99
CA GLY A 201 6.48 -1.61 13.09
C GLY A 201 6.73 -2.74 12.11
N SER A 202 7.21 -2.47 10.89
CA SER A 202 7.54 -3.51 9.91
C SER A 202 8.49 -3.02 8.83
N PRO A 203 9.23 -3.93 8.14
CA PRO A 203 10.22 -3.59 7.13
C PRO A 203 9.57 -3.33 5.75
N PHE A 204 8.55 -2.50 5.69
CA PHE A 204 7.88 -2.13 4.45
C PHE A 204 8.08 -0.64 4.15
N THR A 205 8.35 -0.30 2.90
CA THR A 205 8.51 1.10 2.46
C THR A 205 7.23 1.91 2.64
N SER A 206 6.08 1.25 2.69
CA SER A 206 4.75 1.85 2.83
C SER A 206 4.35 2.23 4.25
N VAL A 207 5.08 1.75 5.28
CA VAL A 207 4.73 2.09 6.66
C VAL A 207 5.34 3.42 7.08
N LYS A 208 4.84 3.95 8.21
CA LYS A 208 5.25 5.24 8.76
C LYS A 208 6.76 5.33 8.93
N SER A 209 7.33 6.46 8.53
CA SER A 209 8.70 6.83 8.84
C SER A 209 8.95 6.87 10.35
N GLY A 210 10.06 6.28 10.78
CA GLY A 210 10.57 6.38 12.16
C GLY A 210 11.46 7.60 12.37
N GLY A 211 11.83 8.26 11.28
CA GLY A 211 12.83 9.33 11.24
C GLY A 211 14.03 8.93 10.39
N PHE A 212 15.18 9.43 10.75
CA PHE A 212 16.42 9.19 10.02
C PHE A 212 17.55 8.77 10.97
N VAL A 213 18.27 7.72 10.60
CA VAL A 213 19.56 7.41 11.21
C VAL A 213 20.65 8.22 10.50
N GLN A 214 21.56 8.80 11.30
CA GLN A 214 22.50 9.79 10.82
C GLN A 214 23.82 9.17 10.36
N PRO A 215 24.58 9.83 9.47
CA PRO A 215 25.89 9.38 9.05
C PRO A 215 26.81 9.08 10.25
N LYS A 216 27.53 7.96 10.17
CA LYS A 216 28.43 7.42 11.22
C LYS A 216 27.73 6.92 12.49
N GLN A 217 26.40 6.95 12.55
CA GLN A 217 25.68 6.33 13.65
C GLN A 217 25.91 4.82 13.63
N GLU A 218 26.24 4.25 14.80
CA GLU A 218 26.32 2.80 15.02
C GLU A 218 24.95 2.26 15.44
N ILE A 219 24.51 1.17 14.82
CA ILE A 219 23.20 0.56 15.02
C ILE A 219 23.43 -0.93 15.28
N ASP A 220 23.20 -1.36 16.51
CA ASP A 220 23.19 -2.77 16.84
C ASP A 220 21.88 -3.40 16.37
N TYR A 221 21.97 -4.57 15.75
CA TYR A 221 20.81 -5.32 15.26
C TYR A 221 20.98 -6.81 15.55
N ASP A 222 19.86 -7.52 15.62
CA ASP A 222 19.80 -8.96 15.84
C ASP A 222 18.93 -9.71 14.79
N TRP A 223 18.37 -8.97 13.84
CA TRP A 223 17.55 -9.51 12.75
C TRP A 223 17.82 -8.79 11.45
N VAL A 224 17.78 -9.60 10.38
CA VAL A 224 17.83 -9.11 9.00
C VAL A 224 16.57 -9.60 8.27
N SER A 225 15.98 -8.78 7.42
CA SER A 225 14.81 -9.13 6.62
C SER A 225 14.99 -8.73 5.16
N LEU A 226 14.35 -9.50 4.24
CA LEU A 226 14.25 -9.17 2.82
C LEU A 226 12.81 -8.73 2.54
N GLN A 227 12.65 -7.47 2.11
CA GLN A 227 11.33 -6.93 1.78
C GLN A 227 11.44 -5.68 0.90
N ASP A 228 10.50 -5.50 -0.01
CA ASP A 228 10.32 -4.30 -0.85
C ASP A 228 11.58 -3.87 -1.61
N GLY A 229 12.36 -4.84 -2.09
CA GLY A 229 13.60 -4.55 -2.81
C GLY A 229 14.78 -4.13 -1.93
N TYR A 230 14.69 -4.34 -0.60
CA TYR A 230 15.73 -3.97 0.36
C TYR A 230 16.08 -5.11 1.31
N VAL A 231 17.31 -5.05 1.81
CA VAL A 231 17.74 -5.74 3.03
C VAL A 231 17.55 -4.78 4.18
N TRP A 232 16.80 -5.20 5.19
CA TRP A 232 16.47 -4.43 6.38
C TRP A 232 17.14 -5.02 7.59
N ILE A 233 17.65 -4.19 8.48
CA ILE A 233 18.02 -4.56 9.84
C ILE A 233 16.97 -4.07 10.80
N GLN A 234 16.76 -4.81 11.90
CA GLN A 234 15.79 -4.48 12.93
C GLN A 234 16.50 -4.04 14.19
N LEU A 235 16.03 -2.93 14.76
CA LEU A 235 16.45 -2.42 16.07
C LEU A 235 15.21 -2.09 16.92
N GLU A 236 15.39 -1.96 18.20
CA GLU A 236 14.39 -1.46 19.13
C GLU A 236 14.73 0.01 19.43
N ASN A 237 13.74 0.90 19.25
CA ASN A 237 13.95 2.32 19.55
C ASN A 237 13.73 2.61 21.04
N ASN A 238 14.07 3.82 21.48
CA ASN A 238 13.95 4.27 22.88
C ASN A 238 12.52 4.25 23.45
N LYS A 239 11.51 3.96 22.60
CA LYS A 239 10.10 3.83 22.98
C LYS A 239 9.63 2.37 23.02
N GLY A 240 10.55 1.40 22.91
CA GLY A 240 10.20 -0.03 22.82
C GLY A 240 9.50 -0.43 21.53
N LEU A 241 9.56 0.40 20.48
CA LEU A 241 8.97 0.12 19.18
C LEU A 241 10.01 -0.51 18.26
N GLN A 242 9.60 -1.54 17.53
CA GLN A 242 10.43 -2.12 16.47
C GLN A 242 10.61 -1.09 15.36
N GLU A 243 11.86 -0.85 15.00
CA GLU A 243 12.24 0.07 13.96
C GLU A 243 13.13 -0.68 12.95
N PHE A 244 12.95 -0.38 11.67
CA PHE A 244 13.61 -1.06 10.57
C PHE A 244 14.38 -0.07 9.72
N VAL A 245 15.64 -0.40 9.42
CA VAL A 245 16.56 0.42 8.63
C VAL A 245 16.90 -0.36 7.35
N PRO A 246 16.59 0.16 6.15
CA PRO A 246 17.08 -0.44 4.91
C PRO A 246 18.59 -0.14 4.80
N VAL A 247 19.38 -1.15 4.52
CA VAL A 247 20.85 -1.02 4.51
C VAL A 247 21.48 -1.25 3.15
N ARG A 248 20.77 -1.84 2.21
CA ARG A 248 21.14 -2.06 0.80
C ARG A 248 19.94 -2.53 -0.01
N THR A 249 20.04 -2.46 -1.32
CA THR A 249 19.00 -3.01 -2.23
C THR A 249 19.07 -4.54 -2.31
N TRP A 250 17.96 -5.16 -2.67
CA TRP A 250 17.81 -6.58 -2.93
C TRP A 250 16.91 -6.81 -4.15
N ASN A 251 17.34 -7.67 -5.06
CA ASN A 251 16.54 -8.08 -6.21
C ASN A 251 15.86 -9.42 -5.90
N SER A 252 14.55 -9.42 -5.70
CA SER A 252 13.78 -10.61 -5.34
C SER A 252 13.74 -11.68 -6.44
N LYS A 253 14.03 -11.34 -7.71
CA LYS A 253 14.03 -12.28 -8.84
C LYS A 253 15.36 -12.98 -8.99
N THR A 254 16.48 -12.28 -8.80
CA THR A 254 17.84 -12.83 -8.97
C THR A 254 18.49 -13.23 -7.65
N GLY A 255 17.98 -12.75 -6.52
CA GLY A 255 18.60 -12.90 -5.20
C GLY A 255 19.79 -11.99 -4.94
N GLU A 256 20.19 -11.16 -5.91
CA GLU A 256 21.33 -10.28 -5.81
C GLU A 256 21.10 -9.16 -4.81
N VAL A 257 22.12 -8.86 -4.02
CA VAL A 257 22.14 -7.73 -3.09
C VAL A 257 23.10 -6.66 -3.58
N GLY A 258 22.65 -5.40 -3.48
CA GLY A 258 23.46 -4.24 -3.84
C GLY A 258 24.55 -3.92 -2.81
N LYS A 259 25.37 -2.92 -3.12
CA LYS A 259 26.37 -2.40 -2.19
C LYS A 259 25.68 -1.85 -0.93
N ALA A 260 26.25 -2.16 0.23
CA ALA A 260 25.76 -1.61 1.51
C ALA A 260 25.94 -0.09 1.56
N TRP A 261 25.01 0.58 2.24
CA TRP A 261 25.03 2.04 2.43
C TRP A 261 25.82 2.47 3.67
N GLY A 262 26.63 1.55 4.20
CA GLY A 262 27.49 1.70 5.34
C GLY A 262 28.35 0.44 5.52
N ASP A 263 28.95 0.31 6.68
CA ASP A 263 29.87 -0.77 7.01
C ASP A 263 29.25 -1.70 8.07
N PHE A 264 29.51 -3.00 7.97
CA PHE A 264 29.09 -3.99 8.96
C PHE A 264 30.27 -4.43 9.80
N LYS A 265 30.08 -4.40 11.13
CA LYS A 265 30.94 -5.07 12.10
C LYS A 265 30.22 -6.31 12.60
N TRP A 266 30.73 -7.47 12.28
CA TRP A 266 30.17 -8.75 12.72
C TRP A 266 30.59 -9.01 14.17
N GLN A 267 29.65 -9.39 15.02
CA GLN A 267 29.97 -9.89 16.34
C GLN A 267 30.28 -11.38 16.20
N ASN A 268 31.57 -11.75 16.31
CA ASN A 268 31.95 -13.16 16.41
C ASN A 268 31.47 -13.67 17.78
N TYR A 269 30.72 -14.76 17.78
CA TYR A 269 30.43 -15.55 18.97
C TYR A 269 31.44 -16.68 19.11
#